data_e194cbc64f6a66e9574222c1c804ca10
#
_entry.id   e194cbc64f6a66e9574222c1c804ca10
#
_cell.length_a   1.000
_cell.length_b   1.000
_cell.length_c   1.000
_cell.angle_alpha   90.00
_cell.angle_beta   90.00
_cell.angle_gamma   90.00
#
_symmetry.space_group_name_H-M   'P 1'
#
loop_
_entity.id
_entity.type
_entity.pdbx_description
1 polymer ?
#
loop_
_entity_poly.entity_id
_entity_poly.type
_entity_poly.pdbx_seq_one_letter_code
_entity_poly.pdbx_strand_id
1 'polypeptide(L)'
;MTKRKSGTEYSKIQDKINKKVGKIGEDAACKYLTAHGWRIVERNFRYRRYEIDIIAVNNRYIIFTEVKTRSSVEFGSPSQAVTLNKRVCIRAGAEGYLKRNCYNLYPRFDVIEVVVNNNDLKVESVNHIDNAFDINARVIR
;
A
#
# COMPACT_ATOMS: atom_id res chain seq x y z
N MET A 1 30.98 -0.27 -25.44
CA MET A 1 31.14 -0.18 -23.99
C MET A 1 30.28 0.91 -23.35
N THR A 2 29.77 1.81 -24.13
CA THR A 2 28.80 2.80 -23.72
C THR A 2 27.42 2.22 -23.39
N LYS A 3 27.10 1.03 -23.91
CA LYS A 3 25.79 0.38 -23.71
C LYS A 3 25.52 -0.04 -22.27
N ARG A 4 26.53 -0.41 -21.49
CA ARG A 4 26.35 -0.81 -20.07
C ARG A 4 26.12 0.38 -19.16
N LYS A 5 26.76 1.53 -19.42
CA LYS A 5 26.55 2.76 -18.65
C LYS A 5 25.19 3.35 -18.90
N SER A 6 24.72 3.36 -20.14
CA SER A 6 23.40 3.88 -20.47
C SER A 6 22.27 3.05 -19.86
N GLY A 7 22.42 1.72 -19.82
CA GLY A 7 21.45 0.85 -19.15
C GLY A 7 21.36 1.09 -17.66
N THR A 8 22.49 1.32 -17.00
CA THR A 8 22.54 1.58 -15.55
C THR A 8 21.94 2.94 -15.20
N GLU A 9 22.20 3.97 -16.00
CA GLU A 9 21.62 5.28 -15.82
C GLU A 9 20.09 5.28 -16.05
N TYR A 10 19.66 4.60 -17.11
CA TYR A 10 18.24 4.42 -17.40
C TYR A 10 17.52 3.74 -16.24
N SER A 11 18.11 2.67 -15.70
CA SER A 11 17.58 1.94 -14.56
C SER A 11 17.43 2.84 -13.32
N LYS A 12 18.45 3.66 -13.02
CA LYS A 12 18.41 4.61 -11.90
C LYS A 12 17.33 5.66 -12.06
N ILE A 13 17.15 6.17 -13.29
CA ILE A 13 16.10 7.15 -13.60
C ILE A 13 14.73 6.50 -13.40
N GLN A 14 14.55 5.28 -13.90
CA GLN A 14 13.30 4.56 -13.77
C GLN A 14 12.97 4.28 -12.30
N ASP A 15 13.96 3.91 -11.49
CA ASP A 15 13.79 3.70 -10.05
C ASP A 15 13.34 4.98 -9.33
N LYS A 16 13.92 6.13 -9.70
CA LYS A 16 13.51 7.43 -9.14
C LYS A 16 12.06 7.77 -9.51
N ILE A 17 11.67 7.52 -10.74
CA ILE A 17 10.29 7.75 -11.19
C ILE A 17 9.33 6.84 -10.43
N ASN A 18 9.67 5.57 -10.28
CA ASN A 18 8.85 4.61 -9.55
C ASN A 18 8.67 5.01 -8.08
N LYS A 19 9.73 5.46 -7.42
CA LYS A 19 9.65 5.96 -6.04
C LYS A 19 8.75 7.19 -5.93
N LYS A 20 8.86 8.09 -6.88
CA LYS A 20 8.04 9.30 -6.91
C LYS A 20 6.57 8.96 -7.12
N VAL A 21 6.27 8.07 -8.04
CA VAL A 21 4.91 7.60 -8.31
C VAL A 21 4.35 6.89 -7.07
N GLY A 22 5.13 6.03 -6.42
CA GLY A 22 4.73 5.36 -5.19
C GLY A 22 4.39 6.35 -4.08
N LYS A 23 5.18 7.39 -3.90
CA LYS A 23 4.91 8.43 -2.91
C LYS A 23 3.62 9.20 -3.22
N ILE A 24 3.41 9.55 -4.49
CA ILE A 24 2.17 10.20 -4.92
C ILE A 24 0.96 9.33 -4.58
N GLY A 25 1.06 8.03 -4.82
CA GLY A 25 0.00 7.08 -4.49
C GLY A 25 -0.29 7.00 -3.01
N GLU A 26 0.73 6.89 -2.17
CA GLU A 26 0.57 6.85 -0.72
C GLU A 26 -0.01 8.16 -0.17
N ASP A 27 0.45 9.30 -0.67
CA ASP A 27 -0.09 10.60 -0.26
C ASP A 27 -1.57 10.74 -0.65
N ALA A 28 -1.93 10.29 -1.85
CA ALA A 28 -3.32 10.28 -2.29
C ALA A 28 -4.20 9.36 -1.45
N ALA A 29 -3.69 8.19 -1.09
CA ALA A 29 -4.40 7.25 -0.23
C ALA A 29 -4.63 7.84 1.17
N CYS A 30 -3.63 8.52 1.73
CA CYS A 30 -3.77 9.19 3.03
C CYS A 30 -4.82 10.31 2.98
N LYS A 31 -4.82 11.12 1.93
CA LYS A 31 -5.82 12.17 1.74
C LYS A 31 -7.22 11.59 1.63
N TYR A 32 -7.36 10.53 0.86
CA TYR A 32 -8.63 9.83 0.70
C TYR A 32 -9.15 9.32 2.04
N LEU A 33 -8.31 8.63 2.80
CA LEU A 33 -8.71 8.08 4.09
C LEU A 33 -9.11 9.19 5.07
N THR A 34 -8.32 10.24 5.15
CA THR A 34 -8.61 11.39 6.03
C THR A 34 -9.94 12.02 5.67
N ALA A 35 -10.23 12.19 4.38
CA ALA A 35 -11.49 12.75 3.90
C ALA A 35 -12.69 11.84 4.22
N HIS A 36 -12.45 10.55 4.43
CA HIS A 36 -13.49 9.56 4.72
C HIS A 36 -13.56 9.16 6.21
N GLY A 37 -13.02 10.00 7.08
CA GLY A 37 -13.19 9.82 8.52
C GLY A 37 -12.14 8.95 9.20
N TRP A 38 -11.07 8.61 8.51
CA TRP A 38 -9.97 7.85 9.08
C TRP A 38 -8.89 8.76 9.63
N ARG A 39 -8.29 8.37 10.74
CA ARG A 39 -7.11 9.03 11.29
C ARG A 39 -5.89 8.17 10.99
N ILE A 40 -4.92 8.74 10.29
CA ILE A 40 -3.67 8.05 9.98
C ILE A 40 -2.83 8.00 11.26
N VAL A 41 -2.47 6.82 11.72
CA VAL A 41 -1.65 6.64 12.92
C VAL A 41 -0.22 6.24 12.59
N GLU A 42 0.01 5.65 11.43
CA GLU A 42 1.35 5.25 11.01
C GLU A 42 1.43 5.20 9.49
N ARG A 43 2.59 5.54 8.94
CA ARG A 43 2.91 5.37 7.53
C ARG A 43 4.22 4.60 7.42
N ASN A 44 4.30 3.71 6.44
CA ASN A 44 5.50 2.91 6.17
C ASN A 44 6.00 2.22 7.44
N PHE A 45 5.08 1.59 8.14
CA PHE A 45 5.40 0.87 9.38
C PHE A 45 6.22 -0.37 9.06
N ARG A 46 7.35 -0.51 9.74
CA ARG A 46 8.21 -1.68 9.60
C ARG A 46 8.24 -2.49 10.89
N TYR A 47 8.02 -3.79 10.73
CA TYR A 47 8.22 -4.76 11.78
C TYR A 47 9.11 -5.88 11.21
N ARG A 48 10.35 -5.93 11.69
CA ARG A 48 11.38 -6.80 11.10
C ARG A 48 11.56 -6.45 9.62
N ARG A 49 11.31 -7.40 8.69
CA ARG A 49 11.37 -7.19 7.24
C ARG A 49 9.99 -6.91 6.61
N TYR A 50 8.96 -6.84 7.45
CA TYR A 50 7.60 -6.62 6.98
C TYR A 50 7.27 -5.13 6.98
N GLU A 51 6.54 -4.69 5.98
CA GLU A 51 6.15 -3.28 5.84
C GLU A 51 4.67 -3.17 5.58
N ILE A 52 4.04 -2.20 6.24
CA ILE A 52 2.63 -1.84 6.03
C ILE A 52 2.60 -0.38 5.61
N ASP A 53 1.98 -0.10 4.48
CA ASP A 53 2.01 1.25 3.90
C ASP A 53 1.29 2.28 4.76
N ILE A 54 0.09 1.96 5.22
CA ILE A 54 -0.71 2.87 6.04
C ILE A 54 -1.42 2.08 7.14
N ILE A 55 -1.37 2.59 8.35
CA ILE A 55 -2.21 2.15 9.46
C ILE A 55 -3.12 3.31 9.83
N ALA A 56 -4.42 3.08 9.83
CA ALA A 56 -5.41 4.12 10.13
C ALA A 56 -6.52 3.57 11.03
N VAL A 57 -7.15 4.46 11.77
CA VAL A 57 -8.20 4.11 12.72
C VAL A 57 -9.43 5.00 12.54
N ASN A 58 -10.58 4.44 12.87
CA ASN A 58 -11.80 5.21 13.09
C ASN A 58 -12.40 4.75 14.43
N ASN A 59 -13.67 5.04 14.67
CA ASN A 59 -14.31 4.67 15.94
C ASN A 59 -14.57 3.17 16.10
N ARG A 60 -14.40 2.38 15.05
CA ARG A 60 -14.71 0.95 15.05
C ARG A 60 -13.56 0.06 14.61
N TYR A 61 -12.79 0.50 13.62
CA TYR A 61 -11.77 -0.32 12.97
C TYR A 61 -10.39 0.26 13.08
N ILE A 62 -9.40 -0.64 13.10
CA ILE A 62 -8.02 -0.33 12.74
C ILE A 62 -7.72 -1.05 11.42
N ILE A 63 -7.31 -0.30 10.41
CA ILE A 63 -7.03 -0.87 9.09
C ILE A 63 -5.53 -0.88 8.82
N PHE A 64 -5.08 -2.01 8.30
CA PHE A 64 -3.72 -2.21 7.81
C PHE A 64 -3.82 -2.22 6.29
N THR A 65 -3.30 -1.19 5.67
CA THR A 65 -3.62 -0.88 4.27
C THR A 65 -2.38 -0.99 3.39
N GLU A 66 -2.52 -1.76 2.33
CA GLU A 66 -1.58 -1.83 1.22
C GLU A 66 -1.99 -0.83 0.15
N VAL A 67 -1.08 0.01 -0.28
CA VAL A 67 -1.31 0.96 -1.37
C VAL A 67 -0.69 0.42 -2.64
N LYS A 68 -1.50 0.28 -3.67
CA LYS A 68 -1.05 -0.12 -5.00
C LYS A 68 -1.19 1.04 -5.95
N THR A 69 -0.06 1.51 -6.43
CA THR A 69 -0.01 2.61 -7.37
C THR A 69 0.27 2.07 -8.76
N ARG A 70 -0.55 2.48 -9.70
CA ARG A 70 -0.45 2.05 -11.08
C ARG A 70 -0.42 3.22 -12.02
N SER A 71 0.23 3.02 -13.15
CA SER A 71 0.14 3.90 -14.28
C SER A 71 -1.17 3.70 -15.03
N SER A 72 -1.74 4.78 -15.56
CA SER A 72 -2.96 4.74 -16.36
C SER A 72 -2.86 3.90 -17.63
N VAL A 73 -1.63 3.56 -18.06
CA VAL A 73 -1.42 2.72 -19.25
C VAL A 73 -1.24 1.24 -18.90
N GLU A 74 -1.24 0.89 -17.63
CA GLU A 74 -1.16 -0.51 -17.22
C GLU A 74 -2.54 -1.18 -17.33
N PHE A 75 -2.56 -2.32 -17.98
CA PHE A 75 -3.77 -3.12 -18.10
C PHE A 75 -3.67 -4.33 -17.17
N GLY A 76 -4.80 -4.76 -16.67
CA GLY A 76 -4.89 -5.93 -15.83
C GLY A 76 -5.82 -5.71 -14.67
N SER A 77 -6.17 -6.77 -13.98
CA SER A 77 -7.04 -6.70 -12.82
C SER A 77 -6.27 -6.18 -11.62
N PRO A 78 -6.63 -5.02 -11.11
CA PRO A 78 -5.91 -4.37 -10.02
C PRO A 78 -6.00 -5.16 -8.71
N SER A 79 -7.14 -5.70 -8.42
CA SER A 79 -7.43 -6.33 -7.12
C SER A 79 -6.72 -7.66 -6.89
N GLN A 80 -6.12 -8.25 -7.93
CA GLN A 80 -5.45 -9.54 -7.81
C GLN A 80 -4.08 -9.48 -7.19
N ALA A 81 -3.63 -8.32 -6.82
CA ALA A 81 -2.23 -8.14 -6.59
C ALA A 81 -1.77 -8.38 -5.15
N VAL A 82 -2.65 -8.76 -4.22
CA VAL A 82 -2.20 -9.16 -2.89
C VAL A 82 -2.00 -10.68 -2.88
N THR A 83 -0.77 -11.10 -3.17
CA THR A 83 -0.41 -12.50 -3.17
C THR A 83 -0.54 -13.10 -1.76
N LEU A 84 -0.62 -14.42 -1.69
CA LEU A 84 -0.67 -15.14 -0.43
C LEU A 84 0.53 -14.80 0.46
N ASN A 85 1.72 -14.74 -0.11
CA ASN A 85 2.93 -14.38 0.62
C ASN A 85 2.85 -12.96 1.18
N LYS A 86 2.32 -12.02 0.41
CA LYS A 86 2.14 -10.63 0.86
C LYS A 86 1.13 -10.55 2.02
N ARG A 87 0.07 -11.35 1.98
CA ARG A 87 -0.92 -11.42 3.08
C ARG A 87 -0.28 -11.90 4.38
N VAL A 88 0.58 -12.91 4.31
CA VAL A 88 1.33 -13.40 5.47
C VAL A 88 2.21 -12.30 6.05
N CYS A 89 2.90 -11.55 5.19
CA CYS A 89 3.78 -10.46 5.60
C CYS A 89 3.00 -9.33 6.27
N ILE A 90 1.88 -8.92 5.70
CA ILE A 90 1.03 -7.87 6.26
C ILE A 90 0.47 -8.30 7.61
N ARG A 91 0.03 -9.54 7.72
CA ARG A 91 -0.47 -10.09 8.98
C ARG A 91 0.59 -10.07 10.08
N ALA A 92 1.81 -10.49 9.76
CA ALA A 92 2.92 -10.48 10.71
C ALA A 92 3.24 -9.05 11.18
N GLY A 93 3.25 -8.09 10.26
CA GLY A 93 3.44 -6.68 10.59
C GLY A 93 2.33 -6.13 11.47
N ALA A 94 1.08 -6.48 11.16
CA ALA A 94 -0.09 -6.07 11.95
C ALA A 94 -0.02 -6.63 13.37
N GLU A 95 0.32 -7.90 13.53
CA GLU A 95 0.50 -8.51 14.85
C GLU A 95 1.60 -7.81 15.64
N GLY A 96 2.71 -7.49 14.98
CA GLY A 96 3.81 -6.76 15.60
C GLY A 96 3.39 -5.36 16.06
N TYR A 97 2.61 -4.67 15.27
CA TYR A 97 2.09 -3.36 15.63
C TYR A 97 1.15 -3.43 16.84
N LEU A 98 0.21 -4.37 16.82
CA LEU A 98 -0.80 -4.53 17.86
C LEU A 98 -0.21 -4.99 19.19
N LYS A 99 0.93 -5.66 19.19
CA LYS A 99 1.65 -6.01 20.43
C LYS A 99 2.19 -4.76 21.14
N ARG A 100 2.52 -3.72 20.40
CA ARG A 100 3.09 -2.48 20.94
C ARG A 100 2.06 -1.40 21.18
N ASN A 101 0.93 -1.49 20.52
CA ASN A 101 -0.11 -0.45 20.52
C ASN A 101 -1.46 -1.10 20.76
N CYS A 102 -2.00 -0.89 21.94
CA CYS A 102 -3.30 -1.45 22.32
C CYS A 102 -4.44 -0.61 21.76
N TYR A 103 -5.27 -1.25 20.94
CA TYR A 103 -6.49 -0.65 20.43
C TYR A 103 -7.68 -1.56 20.70
N ASN A 104 -8.77 -0.98 21.16
CA ASN A 104 -10.04 -1.70 21.29
C ASN A 104 -10.86 -1.51 20.01
N LEU A 105 -10.29 -1.92 18.89
CA LEU A 105 -10.85 -1.76 17.56
C LEU A 105 -10.77 -3.09 16.81
N TYR A 106 -11.65 -3.28 15.85
CA TYR A 106 -11.62 -4.47 15.01
C TYR A 106 -10.55 -4.31 13.93
N PRO A 107 -9.58 -5.21 13.84
CA PRO A 107 -8.57 -5.16 12.79
C PRO A 107 -9.15 -5.59 11.45
N ARG A 108 -8.71 -4.91 10.39
CA ARG A 108 -9.16 -5.17 9.04
C ARG A 108 -8.02 -4.91 8.06
N PHE A 109 -7.96 -5.67 6.99
CA PHE A 109 -6.96 -5.48 5.93
C PHE A 109 -7.63 -4.86 4.70
N ASP A 110 -7.13 -3.72 4.30
CA ASP A 110 -7.65 -2.97 3.17
C ASP A 110 -6.59 -2.80 2.10
N VAL A 111 -7.04 -2.60 0.87
CA VAL A 111 -6.17 -2.24 -0.26
C VAL A 111 -6.69 -0.95 -0.85
N ILE A 112 -5.81 -0.03 -1.14
CA ILE A 112 -6.14 1.19 -1.88
C ILE A 112 -5.35 1.20 -3.18
N GLU A 113 -6.08 1.24 -4.29
CA GLU A 113 -5.48 1.35 -5.61
C GLU A 113 -5.52 2.79 -6.06
N VAL A 114 -4.37 3.30 -6.46
CA VAL A 114 -4.23 4.67 -6.96
C VAL A 114 -3.72 4.60 -8.40
N VAL A 115 -4.46 5.21 -9.30
CA VAL A 115 -4.03 5.33 -10.71
C VAL A 115 -3.46 6.71 -10.92
N VAL A 116 -2.24 6.75 -11.43
CA VAL A 116 -1.48 7.99 -11.66
C VAL A 116 -1.23 8.11 -13.16
N ASN A 117 -1.47 9.28 -13.72
CA ASN A 117 -1.20 9.55 -15.11
C ASN A 117 0.31 9.61 -15.36
N ASN A 118 0.79 8.89 -16.38
CA ASN A 118 2.22 8.82 -16.70
C ASN A 118 2.82 10.13 -17.17
N ASN A 119 2.02 11.00 -17.80
CA ASN A 119 2.53 12.20 -18.44
C ASN A 119 2.68 13.35 -17.45
N ASP A 120 1.65 13.61 -16.65
CA ASP A 120 1.62 14.73 -15.71
C ASP A 120 1.75 14.33 -14.25
N LEU A 121 1.79 13.04 -13.97
CA LEU A 121 1.88 12.46 -12.61
C LEU A 121 0.72 12.87 -11.71
N LYS A 122 -0.43 13.17 -12.29
CA LYS A 122 -1.64 13.47 -11.53
C LYS A 122 -2.42 12.21 -11.21
N VAL A 123 -3.05 12.21 -10.04
CA VAL A 123 -3.90 11.11 -9.62
C VAL A 123 -5.19 11.13 -10.43
N GLU A 124 -5.48 10.04 -11.11
CA GLU A 124 -6.71 9.89 -11.90
C GLU A 124 -7.84 9.26 -11.08
N SER A 125 -7.51 8.31 -10.22
CA SER A 125 -8.53 7.63 -9.42
C SER A 125 -7.92 7.04 -8.16
N VAL A 126 -8.76 6.90 -7.14
CA VAL A 126 -8.46 6.20 -5.90
C VAL A 126 -9.60 5.22 -5.66
N ASN A 127 -9.28 3.95 -5.55
CA ASN A 127 -10.25 2.90 -5.29
C ASN A 127 -9.92 2.18 -3.98
N HIS A 128 -10.79 2.28 -3.01
CA HIS A 128 -10.62 1.66 -1.71
C HIS A 128 -11.36 0.32 -1.68
N ILE A 129 -10.61 -0.74 -1.52
CA ILE A 129 -11.14 -2.09 -1.36
C ILE A 129 -11.05 -2.42 0.12
N ASP A 130 -12.16 -2.26 0.81
CA ASP A 130 -12.22 -2.57 2.23
C ASP A 130 -12.33 -4.08 2.44
N ASN A 131 -11.76 -4.54 3.54
CA ASN A 131 -11.75 -5.95 3.90
C ASN A 131 -11.29 -6.84 2.74
N ALA A 132 -10.19 -6.47 2.12
CA ALA A 132 -9.69 -7.09 0.89
C ALA A 132 -9.30 -8.55 1.08
N PHE A 133 -8.93 -8.94 2.30
CA PHE A 133 -8.70 -10.33 2.67
C PHE A 133 -8.93 -10.51 4.17
N ASP A 134 -9.28 -11.73 4.55
CA ASP A 134 -9.60 -12.05 5.93
C ASP A 134 -8.32 -12.18 6.76
N ILE A 135 -8.23 -11.38 7.81
CA ILE A 135 -7.12 -11.43 8.77
C ILE A 135 -7.03 -12.78 9.48
N ASN A 136 -8.17 -13.44 9.66
CA ASN A 136 -8.25 -14.72 10.33
C ASN A 136 -8.15 -15.91 9.37
N ALA A 137 -8.13 -15.66 8.07
CA ALA A 137 -7.98 -16.72 7.10
C ALA A 137 -6.62 -17.41 7.30
N ARG A 138 -6.66 -18.67 7.66
CA ARG A 138 -5.45 -19.47 7.77
C ARG A 138 -4.86 -19.65 6.37
N VAL A 139 -3.66 -19.17 6.22
CA VAL A 139 -2.96 -19.16 4.93
C VAL A 139 -2.45 -20.55 4.57
N ILE A 140 -2.49 -21.48 5.49
CA ILE A 140 -1.92 -22.82 5.36
C ILE A 140 -2.98 -23.82 4.91
N ARG A 141 -3.58 -23.57 3.80
CA ARG A 141 -4.49 -24.57 3.24
C ARG A 141 -4.22 -24.81 1.80
#